data_5e22349645d4f18c2ebca0c86c8ed115
#
_entry.id   5e22349645d4f18c2ebca0c86c8ed115
#
_cell.length_a   1.000
_cell.length_b   1.000
_cell.length_c   1.000
_cell.angle_alpha   90.00
_cell.angle_beta   90.00
_cell.angle_gamma   90.00
#
_symmetry.space_group_name_H-M   'P 1'
#
loop_
_entity.id
_entity.type
_entity.pdbx_description
1 polymer ?
#
loop_
_entity_poly.entity_id
_entity_poly.type
_entity_poly.pdbx_seq_one_letter_code
_entity_poly.pdbx_strand_id
1 'polypeptide(L)'
;MPKLSLGARLFISHLLVMMVGLGSFVVIAKVSSPRMFVLRLEQLEKRGIFTVRSARTYLVEGFQNAWNRSAILSLIVGTSAAGGVSYIFSKRITKPVKHMKQITQKFAAGDLAERVPESAIPELNQLSVSFNSMASSLGDVEQRRRELVSDLTHELRTPLTVMRGYLEELADGKIEGTPELYLRLIRETRRLERLIHDLQELSKAEAGYLSINSQSLNLYSLLDSLVNRFADQLLEEGPSLVLKCPEDLPPVFADRDRTEQILVNLLGNAIRYTEAGSITVKASKLGNYVWISVTDTGVGIAKEDLPYIFERFWRADPSRSSHSGGTGIGLAIARRLVELQGGQIKVESELGKGSTFSFSLPAG
;
A
#
# COMPACT_ATOMS: atom_id res chain seq x y z
N MET A 1 -38.79 5.18 -15.77
CA MET A 1 -38.20 5.66 -17.04
C MET A 1 -36.83 4.99 -17.19
N PRO A 2 -36.51 4.31 -18.28
CA PRO A 2 -35.18 3.73 -18.49
C PRO A 2 -34.15 4.86 -18.48
N LYS A 3 -33.18 4.80 -17.55
CA LYS A 3 -32.09 5.78 -17.48
C LYS A 3 -31.20 5.59 -18.69
N LEU A 4 -31.20 6.54 -19.61
CA LEU A 4 -30.32 6.59 -20.77
C LEU A 4 -28.86 6.38 -20.32
N SER A 5 -28.11 5.56 -21.08
CA SER A 5 -26.67 5.35 -20.83
C SER A 5 -25.88 6.66 -20.93
N LEU A 6 -24.74 6.77 -20.24
CA LEU A 6 -23.86 7.94 -20.31
C LEU A 6 -23.52 8.31 -21.75
N GLY A 7 -23.20 7.32 -22.59
CA GLY A 7 -22.93 7.55 -24.01
C GLY A 7 -24.12 8.12 -24.78
N ALA A 8 -25.32 7.62 -24.52
CA ALA A 8 -26.54 8.18 -25.15
C ALA A 8 -26.80 9.63 -24.70
N ARG A 9 -26.59 9.95 -23.42
CA ARG A 9 -26.73 11.33 -22.93
C ARG A 9 -25.71 12.29 -23.55
N LEU A 10 -24.43 11.90 -23.62
CA LEU A 10 -23.39 12.68 -24.27
C LEU A 10 -23.67 12.87 -25.75
N PHE A 11 -24.05 11.80 -26.46
CA PHE A 11 -24.43 11.87 -27.86
C PHE A 11 -25.57 12.83 -28.10
N ILE A 12 -26.67 12.70 -27.35
CA ILE A 12 -27.86 13.56 -27.48
C ILE A 12 -27.53 15.02 -27.14
N SER A 13 -26.72 15.30 -26.08
CA SER A 13 -26.38 16.65 -25.70
C SER A 13 -25.55 17.37 -26.78
N HIS A 14 -24.54 16.69 -27.33
CA HIS A 14 -23.71 17.25 -28.41
C HIS A 14 -24.51 17.45 -29.70
N LEU A 15 -25.35 16.48 -30.06
CA LEU A 15 -26.23 16.58 -31.22
C LEU A 15 -27.21 17.76 -31.07
N LEU A 16 -27.79 17.94 -29.87
CA LEU A 16 -28.71 19.04 -29.58
C LEU A 16 -28.03 20.41 -29.71
N VAL A 17 -26.84 20.57 -29.11
CA VAL A 17 -26.07 21.83 -29.23
C VAL A 17 -25.73 22.15 -30.69
N MET A 18 -25.30 21.14 -31.43
CA MET A 18 -24.99 21.32 -32.86
C MET A 18 -26.25 21.63 -33.71
N MET A 19 -27.38 20.97 -33.43
CA MET A 19 -28.63 21.29 -34.10
C MET A 19 -29.13 22.72 -33.82
N VAL A 20 -29.03 23.17 -32.55
CA VAL A 20 -29.38 24.53 -32.19
C VAL A 20 -28.47 25.55 -32.90
N GLY A 21 -27.17 25.31 -32.89
CA GLY A 21 -26.18 26.18 -33.59
C GLY A 21 -26.41 26.27 -35.10
N LEU A 22 -26.61 25.12 -35.76
CA LEU A 22 -26.88 25.09 -37.22
C LEU A 22 -28.26 25.68 -37.52
N GLY A 23 -29.27 25.36 -36.74
CA GLY A 23 -30.62 25.91 -36.90
C GLY A 23 -30.65 27.44 -36.74
N SER A 24 -29.98 27.99 -35.74
CA SER A 24 -29.88 29.44 -35.54
C SER A 24 -29.16 30.13 -36.70
N PHE A 25 -28.06 29.54 -37.18
CA PHE A 25 -27.36 30.07 -38.35
C PHE A 25 -28.25 30.09 -39.59
N VAL A 26 -28.98 29.01 -39.89
CA VAL A 26 -29.88 28.94 -41.05
C VAL A 26 -31.02 29.95 -40.93
N VAL A 27 -31.60 30.13 -39.74
CA VAL A 27 -32.69 31.10 -39.51
C VAL A 27 -32.19 32.56 -39.69
N ILE A 28 -31.05 32.91 -39.08
CA ILE A 28 -30.45 34.23 -39.19
C ILE A 28 -30.13 34.54 -40.65
N ALA A 29 -29.48 33.59 -41.32
CA ALA A 29 -29.12 33.76 -42.70
C ALA A 29 -30.33 33.85 -43.64
N LYS A 30 -31.42 33.09 -43.39
CA LYS A 30 -32.67 33.17 -44.14
C LYS A 30 -33.36 34.53 -44.03
N VAL A 31 -33.25 35.17 -42.89
CA VAL A 31 -33.84 36.52 -42.68
C VAL A 31 -32.96 37.63 -43.24
N SER A 32 -31.65 37.55 -43.03
CA SER A 32 -30.72 38.61 -43.40
C SER A 32 -30.27 38.59 -44.85
N SER A 33 -30.04 37.42 -45.48
CA SER A 33 -29.47 37.34 -46.82
C SER A 33 -30.37 37.90 -47.92
N PRO A 34 -31.69 37.64 -47.97
CA PRO A 34 -32.55 38.23 -48.97
C PRO A 34 -32.66 39.75 -48.81
N ARG A 35 -32.71 40.25 -47.54
CA ARG A 35 -32.75 41.71 -47.29
C ARG A 35 -31.46 42.39 -47.75
N MET A 36 -30.33 41.83 -47.46
CA MET A 36 -29.03 42.33 -47.89
C MET A 36 -28.90 42.32 -49.43
N PHE A 37 -29.41 41.26 -50.09
CA PHE A 37 -29.39 41.16 -51.54
C PHE A 37 -30.26 42.23 -52.19
N VAL A 38 -31.49 42.46 -51.70
CA VAL A 38 -32.37 43.51 -52.20
C VAL A 38 -31.78 44.91 -51.99
N LEU A 39 -31.24 45.20 -50.81
CA LEU A 39 -30.58 46.49 -50.52
C LEU A 39 -29.38 46.73 -51.45
N ARG A 40 -28.63 45.67 -51.76
CA ARG A 40 -27.48 45.78 -52.69
C ARG A 40 -27.93 46.05 -54.11
N LEU A 41 -29.00 45.41 -54.58
CA LEU A 41 -29.61 45.68 -55.88
C LEU A 41 -30.08 47.15 -55.98
N GLU A 42 -30.74 47.66 -54.98
CA GLU A 42 -31.20 49.09 -54.94
C GLU A 42 -30.04 50.07 -54.95
N GLN A 43 -28.92 49.75 -54.28
CA GLN A 43 -27.71 50.58 -54.33
C GLN A 43 -27.07 50.62 -55.72
N LEU A 44 -27.07 49.49 -56.44
CA LEU A 44 -26.52 49.41 -57.82
C LEU A 44 -27.42 50.16 -58.84
N GLU A 45 -28.73 50.08 -58.68
CA GLU A 45 -29.71 50.81 -59.48
C GLU A 45 -29.58 52.32 -59.25
N LYS A 46 -29.42 52.81 -58.04
CA LYS A 46 -29.18 54.19 -57.68
C LYS A 46 -27.86 54.77 -58.29
N ARG A 47 -26.87 53.92 -58.52
CA ARG A 47 -25.58 54.29 -59.12
C ARG A 47 -25.60 54.28 -60.67
N GLY A 48 -26.78 53.96 -61.26
CA GLY A 48 -26.96 53.98 -62.69
C GLY A 48 -26.21 52.85 -63.46
N ILE A 49 -25.77 51.81 -62.74
CA ILE A 49 -24.97 50.74 -63.36
C ILE A 49 -25.85 49.82 -64.20
N PHE A 50 -27.17 49.64 -63.85
CA PHE A 50 -28.19 49.03 -64.68
C PHE A 50 -29.59 49.23 -64.13
N THR A 51 -30.65 49.06 -64.97
CA THR A 51 -32.05 49.09 -64.61
C THR A 51 -32.59 47.67 -64.47
N VAL A 52 -32.99 47.30 -63.26
CA VAL A 52 -33.38 45.90 -62.97
C VAL A 52 -34.92 45.75 -62.78
N ARG A 53 -35.72 46.82 -63.22
CA ARG A 53 -37.13 46.92 -62.89
C ARG A 53 -37.99 45.71 -63.35
N SER A 54 -37.73 45.12 -64.49
CA SER A 54 -38.45 43.98 -65.01
C SER A 54 -37.87 42.59 -64.57
N ALA A 55 -36.62 42.54 -64.16
CA ALA A 55 -35.95 41.31 -63.77
C ALA A 55 -35.84 41.09 -62.24
N ARG A 56 -36.19 42.12 -61.45
CA ARG A 56 -36.03 42.12 -59.97
C ARG A 56 -36.71 40.90 -59.30
N THR A 57 -37.96 40.58 -59.67
CA THR A 57 -38.72 39.48 -59.16
C THR A 57 -38.01 38.14 -59.43
N TYR A 58 -37.61 37.90 -60.69
CA TYR A 58 -36.92 36.67 -61.06
C TYR A 58 -35.56 36.50 -60.38
N LEU A 59 -34.81 37.60 -60.19
CA LEU A 59 -33.53 37.56 -59.48
C LEU A 59 -33.69 37.27 -57.99
N VAL A 60 -34.69 37.83 -57.32
CA VAL A 60 -34.99 37.61 -55.91
C VAL A 60 -35.49 36.18 -55.71
N GLU A 61 -36.41 35.71 -56.57
CA GLU A 61 -36.89 34.30 -56.51
C GLU A 61 -35.77 33.29 -56.80
N GLY A 62 -34.95 33.54 -57.80
CA GLY A 62 -33.80 32.70 -58.11
C GLY A 62 -32.82 32.61 -56.95
N PHE A 63 -32.51 33.78 -56.33
CA PHE A 63 -31.67 33.81 -55.10
C PHE A 63 -32.32 33.06 -53.95
N GLN A 64 -33.61 33.25 -53.66
CA GLN A 64 -34.30 32.53 -52.59
C GLN A 64 -34.29 31.02 -52.82
N ASN A 65 -34.55 30.57 -54.05
CA ASN A 65 -34.54 29.16 -54.41
C ASN A 65 -33.14 28.53 -54.24
N ALA A 66 -32.09 29.22 -54.75
CA ALA A 66 -30.71 28.78 -54.57
C ALA A 66 -30.33 28.72 -53.10
N TRP A 67 -30.74 29.74 -52.32
CA TRP A 67 -30.52 29.82 -50.89
C TRP A 67 -31.21 28.65 -50.14
N ASN A 68 -32.48 28.42 -50.40
CA ASN A 68 -33.22 27.34 -49.76
C ASN A 68 -32.61 25.95 -50.03
N ARG A 69 -32.18 25.69 -51.26
CA ARG A 69 -31.45 24.46 -51.63
C ARG A 69 -30.16 24.32 -50.89
N SER A 70 -29.34 25.35 -50.87
CA SER A 70 -28.04 25.38 -50.17
C SER A 70 -28.23 25.20 -48.65
N ALA A 71 -29.24 25.85 -48.04
CA ALA A 71 -29.55 25.73 -46.64
C ALA A 71 -29.97 24.30 -46.26
N ILE A 72 -30.82 23.66 -47.08
CA ILE A 72 -31.23 22.25 -46.84
C ILE A 72 -30.03 21.30 -46.93
N LEU A 73 -29.21 21.44 -47.96
CA LEU A 73 -28.00 20.63 -48.15
C LEU A 73 -27.04 20.80 -46.98
N SER A 74 -26.76 22.05 -46.58
CA SER A 74 -25.87 22.37 -45.44
C SER A 74 -26.40 21.80 -44.12
N LEU A 75 -27.73 21.83 -43.93
CA LEU A 75 -28.36 21.23 -42.75
C LEU A 75 -28.15 19.70 -42.72
N ILE A 76 -28.37 19.02 -43.85
CA ILE A 76 -28.20 17.56 -43.95
C ILE A 76 -26.75 17.16 -43.71
N VAL A 77 -25.81 17.80 -44.42
CA VAL A 77 -24.37 17.52 -44.31
C VAL A 77 -23.86 17.84 -42.89
N GLY A 78 -24.24 19.00 -42.36
CA GLY A 78 -23.85 19.43 -41.01
C GLY A 78 -24.40 18.51 -39.91
N THR A 79 -25.67 18.10 -40.01
CA THR A 79 -26.26 17.18 -39.04
C THR A 79 -25.60 15.79 -39.09
N SER A 80 -25.33 15.29 -40.31
CA SER A 80 -24.64 14.01 -40.48
C SER A 80 -23.21 14.02 -39.93
N ALA A 81 -22.45 15.07 -40.25
CA ALA A 81 -21.10 15.26 -39.70
C ALA A 81 -21.11 15.38 -38.18
N ALA A 82 -22.02 16.19 -37.63
CA ALA A 82 -22.22 16.36 -36.20
C ALA A 82 -22.52 15.04 -35.49
N GLY A 83 -23.42 14.24 -36.06
CA GLY A 83 -23.77 12.93 -35.57
C GLY A 83 -22.59 11.97 -35.55
N GLY A 84 -21.80 11.96 -36.63
CA GLY A 84 -20.59 11.12 -36.74
C GLY A 84 -19.54 11.49 -35.69
N VAL A 85 -19.23 12.78 -35.57
CA VAL A 85 -18.27 13.28 -34.58
C VAL A 85 -18.75 12.98 -33.15
N SER A 86 -20.02 13.29 -32.84
CA SER A 86 -20.61 13.02 -31.52
C SER A 86 -20.55 11.55 -31.15
N TYR A 87 -20.82 10.66 -32.11
CA TYR A 87 -20.74 9.19 -31.91
C TYR A 87 -19.31 8.75 -31.56
N ILE A 88 -18.30 9.25 -32.29
CA ILE A 88 -16.89 8.92 -32.04
C ILE A 88 -16.47 9.37 -30.64
N PHE A 89 -16.76 10.61 -30.28
CA PHE A 89 -16.43 11.14 -28.95
C PHE A 89 -17.13 10.39 -27.82
N SER A 90 -18.43 10.12 -27.96
CA SER A 90 -19.19 9.36 -27.00
C SER A 90 -18.60 7.95 -26.78
N LYS A 91 -18.20 7.27 -27.86
CA LYS A 91 -17.58 5.95 -27.78
C LYS A 91 -16.19 6.00 -27.13
N ARG A 92 -15.38 7.01 -27.44
CA ARG A 92 -14.04 7.21 -26.86
C ARG A 92 -14.07 7.42 -25.33
N ILE A 93 -15.10 8.09 -24.82
CA ILE A 93 -15.24 8.32 -23.36
C ILE A 93 -15.95 7.16 -22.68
N THR A 94 -17.03 6.66 -23.26
CA THR A 94 -17.89 5.67 -22.60
C THR A 94 -17.24 4.29 -22.50
N LYS A 95 -16.44 3.89 -23.50
CA LYS A 95 -15.81 2.57 -23.53
C LYS A 95 -14.81 2.37 -22.39
N PRO A 96 -13.83 3.28 -22.15
CA PRO A 96 -12.93 3.16 -21.00
C PRO A 96 -13.66 3.18 -19.65
N VAL A 97 -14.63 4.08 -19.46
CA VAL A 97 -15.41 4.16 -18.21
C VAL A 97 -16.19 2.89 -17.93
N LYS A 98 -16.78 2.28 -18.95
CA LYS A 98 -17.48 0.99 -18.81
C LYS A 98 -16.51 -0.13 -18.44
N HIS A 99 -15.32 -0.13 -19.04
CA HIS A 99 -14.27 -1.09 -18.73
C HIS A 99 -13.77 -0.94 -17.31
N MET A 100 -13.49 0.30 -16.86
CA MET A 100 -13.17 0.57 -15.46
C MET A 100 -14.23 0.05 -14.50
N LYS A 101 -15.51 0.30 -14.80
CA LYS A 101 -16.61 -0.24 -13.99
C LYS A 101 -16.55 -1.76 -13.87
N GLN A 102 -16.30 -2.47 -14.97
CA GLN A 102 -16.20 -3.93 -14.96
C GLN A 102 -15.03 -4.43 -14.12
N ILE A 103 -13.85 -3.81 -14.28
CA ILE A 103 -12.67 -4.15 -13.47
C ILE A 103 -12.91 -3.86 -11.99
N THR A 104 -13.52 -2.71 -11.65
CA THR A 104 -13.87 -2.38 -10.26
C THR A 104 -14.85 -3.41 -9.66
N GLN A 105 -15.78 -3.93 -10.46
CA GLN A 105 -16.69 -4.99 -10.01
C GLN A 105 -15.97 -6.32 -9.77
N LYS A 106 -15.03 -6.72 -10.64
CA LYS A 106 -14.20 -7.91 -10.45
C LYS A 106 -13.31 -7.76 -9.21
N PHE A 107 -12.70 -6.58 -9.06
CA PHE A 107 -11.88 -6.23 -7.89
C PHE A 107 -12.67 -6.34 -6.59
N ALA A 108 -13.90 -5.83 -6.55
CA ALA A 108 -14.80 -5.96 -5.40
C ALA A 108 -15.22 -7.43 -5.14
N ALA A 109 -15.18 -8.29 -6.15
CA ALA A 109 -15.42 -9.73 -6.01
C ALA A 109 -14.16 -10.53 -5.58
N GLY A 110 -13.01 -9.83 -5.35
CA GLY A 110 -11.78 -10.44 -4.85
C GLY A 110 -10.71 -10.73 -5.92
N ASP A 111 -10.94 -10.41 -7.18
CA ASP A 111 -9.94 -10.51 -8.23
C ASP A 111 -9.06 -9.25 -8.23
N LEU A 112 -8.00 -9.29 -7.43
CA LEU A 112 -7.07 -8.17 -7.24
C LEU A 112 -5.98 -8.09 -8.33
N ALA A 113 -5.91 -9.06 -9.25
CA ALA A 113 -4.89 -9.10 -10.29
C ALA A 113 -5.23 -8.23 -11.51
N GLU A 114 -6.51 -7.97 -11.76
CA GLU A 114 -6.98 -7.17 -12.89
C GLU A 114 -6.49 -5.73 -12.81
N ARG A 115 -6.13 -5.17 -13.95
CA ARG A 115 -5.65 -3.78 -14.07
C ARG A 115 -6.43 -3.03 -15.12
N VAL A 116 -6.66 -1.75 -14.86
CA VAL A 116 -7.28 -0.83 -15.83
C VAL A 116 -6.24 -0.46 -16.87
N PRO A 117 -6.53 -0.64 -18.18
CA PRO A 117 -5.60 -0.25 -19.23
C PRO A 117 -5.44 1.27 -19.32
N GLU A 118 -4.34 1.69 -19.92
CA GLU A 118 -4.08 3.10 -20.18
C GLU A 118 -5.13 3.70 -21.11
N SER A 119 -5.46 4.96 -20.88
CA SER A 119 -6.40 5.73 -21.67
C SER A 119 -5.69 6.84 -22.44
N ALA A 120 -6.11 7.09 -23.69
CA ALA A 120 -5.64 8.24 -24.47
C ALA A 120 -6.17 9.58 -23.93
N ILE A 121 -7.11 9.59 -23.00
CA ILE A 121 -7.66 10.79 -22.35
C ILE A 121 -6.90 10.99 -21.05
N PRO A 122 -6.18 12.12 -20.87
CA PRO A 122 -5.29 12.35 -19.72
C PRO A 122 -5.98 12.13 -18.36
N GLU A 123 -7.18 12.64 -18.16
CA GLU A 123 -7.92 12.54 -16.91
C GLU A 123 -8.33 11.09 -16.61
N LEU A 124 -8.71 10.33 -17.62
CA LEU A 124 -9.04 8.92 -17.47
C LEU A 124 -7.79 8.08 -17.25
N ASN A 125 -6.65 8.47 -17.87
CA ASN A 125 -5.38 7.81 -17.66
C ASN A 125 -4.88 8.01 -16.22
N GLN A 126 -4.97 9.23 -15.70
CA GLN A 126 -4.62 9.51 -14.30
C GLN A 126 -5.47 8.70 -13.33
N LEU A 127 -6.77 8.56 -13.61
CA LEU A 127 -7.67 7.72 -12.83
C LEU A 127 -7.28 6.23 -12.91
N SER A 128 -6.88 5.74 -14.10
CA SER A 128 -6.38 4.38 -14.31
C SER A 128 -5.12 4.10 -13.49
N VAL A 129 -4.15 5.03 -13.51
CA VAL A 129 -2.91 4.94 -12.72
C VAL A 129 -3.21 4.91 -11.22
N SER A 130 -4.06 5.81 -10.74
CA SER A 130 -4.44 5.86 -9.32
C SER A 130 -5.17 4.59 -8.88
N PHE A 131 -6.08 4.07 -9.69
CA PHE A 131 -6.75 2.80 -9.44
C PHE A 131 -5.76 1.63 -9.38
N ASN A 132 -4.86 1.54 -10.36
CA ASN A 132 -3.87 0.46 -10.43
C ASN A 132 -2.90 0.51 -9.24
N SER A 133 -2.50 1.70 -8.79
CA SER A 133 -1.69 1.88 -7.57
C SER A 133 -2.42 1.38 -6.33
N MET A 134 -3.69 1.76 -6.16
CA MET A 134 -4.54 1.27 -5.08
C MET A 134 -4.71 -0.25 -5.15
N ALA A 135 -4.97 -0.80 -6.35
CA ALA A 135 -5.14 -2.24 -6.56
C ALA A 135 -3.86 -3.02 -6.21
N SER A 136 -2.67 -2.48 -6.56
CA SER A 136 -1.39 -3.07 -6.17
C SER A 136 -1.22 -3.07 -4.66
N SER A 137 -1.42 -1.93 -4.00
CA SER A 137 -1.29 -1.81 -2.54
C SER A 137 -2.22 -2.77 -1.80
N LEU A 138 -3.47 -2.91 -2.25
CA LEU A 138 -4.41 -3.84 -1.63
C LEU A 138 -4.04 -5.30 -1.90
N GLY A 139 -3.55 -5.61 -3.11
CA GLY A 139 -3.02 -6.93 -3.46
C GLY A 139 -1.88 -7.35 -2.53
N ASP A 140 -0.92 -6.44 -2.29
CA ASP A 140 0.21 -6.67 -1.39
C ASP A 140 -0.23 -6.88 0.07
N VAL A 141 -1.25 -6.15 0.52
CA VAL A 141 -1.81 -6.33 1.87
C VAL A 141 -2.47 -7.70 2.00
N GLU A 142 -3.29 -8.10 1.03
CA GLU A 142 -3.99 -9.39 1.07
C GLU A 142 -3.02 -10.57 0.93
N GLN A 143 -1.97 -10.43 0.12
CA GLN A 143 -0.91 -11.43 0.00
C GLN A 143 -0.19 -11.62 1.35
N ARG A 144 0.27 -10.52 1.97
CA ARG A 144 0.90 -10.57 3.30
C ARG A 144 0.00 -11.18 4.37
N ARG A 145 -1.31 -10.91 4.28
CA ARG A 145 -2.30 -11.50 5.19
C ARG A 145 -2.41 -13.01 5.01
N ARG A 146 -2.44 -13.49 3.75
CA ARG A 146 -2.50 -14.94 3.46
C ARG A 146 -1.24 -15.67 3.93
N GLU A 147 -0.08 -15.08 3.68
CA GLU A 147 1.20 -15.61 4.16
C GLU A 147 1.20 -15.71 5.68
N LEU A 148 0.80 -14.65 6.38
CA LEU A 148 0.68 -14.65 7.83
C LEU A 148 -0.22 -15.78 8.35
N VAL A 149 -1.42 -15.98 7.77
CA VAL A 149 -2.35 -17.05 8.19
C VAL A 149 -1.77 -18.43 7.92
N SER A 150 -1.06 -18.60 6.80
CA SER A 150 -0.38 -19.86 6.46
C SER A 150 0.70 -20.20 7.48
N ASP A 151 1.60 -19.25 7.73
CA ASP A 151 2.73 -19.41 8.65
C ASP A 151 2.24 -19.68 10.07
N LEU A 152 1.22 -18.96 10.52
CA LEU A 152 0.56 -19.20 11.80
C LEU A 152 0.02 -20.61 11.94
N THR A 153 -0.68 -21.09 10.90
CA THR A 153 -1.25 -22.42 10.91
C THR A 153 -0.15 -23.47 11.08
N HIS A 154 0.98 -23.28 10.44
CA HIS A 154 2.14 -24.17 10.55
C HIS A 154 2.77 -24.11 11.95
N GLU A 155 3.05 -22.92 12.47
CA GLU A 155 3.72 -22.73 13.76
C GLU A 155 2.86 -23.12 14.97
N LEU A 156 1.53 -23.05 14.87
CA LEU A 156 0.61 -23.54 15.88
C LEU A 156 0.40 -25.06 15.81
N ARG A 157 0.39 -25.64 14.61
CA ARG A 157 0.12 -27.07 14.42
C ARG A 157 1.18 -27.95 15.07
N THR A 158 2.45 -27.60 14.93
CA THR A 158 3.58 -28.40 15.41
C THR A 158 3.53 -28.63 16.94
N PRO A 159 3.52 -27.61 17.80
CA PRO A 159 3.46 -27.80 19.25
C PRO A 159 2.14 -28.46 19.70
N LEU A 160 1.02 -28.14 19.05
CA LEU A 160 -0.26 -28.79 19.35
C LEU A 160 -0.23 -30.29 19.05
N THR A 161 0.38 -30.70 17.93
CA THR A 161 0.52 -32.12 17.57
C THR A 161 1.41 -32.86 18.55
N VAL A 162 2.52 -32.25 18.98
CA VAL A 162 3.43 -32.83 19.98
C VAL A 162 2.72 -32.97 21.32
N MET A 163 2.05 -31.94 21.80
CA MET A 163 1.32 -32.00 23.07
C MET A 163 0.22 -33.07 23.02
N ARG A 164 -0.57 -33.08 21.94
CA ARG A 164 -1.63 -34.09 21.78
C ARG A 164 -1.07 -35.50 21.78
N GLY A 165 0.03 -35.77 21.05
CA GLY A 165 0.64 -37.10 21.02
C GLY A 165 1.05 -37.59 22.40
N TYR A 166 1.72 -36.76 23.21
CA TYR A 166 2.07 -37.14 24.57
C TYR A 166 0.84 -37.35 25.46
N LEU A 167 -0.20 -36.53 25.33
CA LEU A 167 -1.43 -36.69 26.12
C LEU A 167 -2.21 -37.95 25.71
N GLU A 168 -2.23 -38.30 24.41
CA GLU A 168 -2.85 -39.56 23.92
C GLU A 168 -2.07 -40.78 24.43
N GLU A 169 -0.73 -40.78 24.38
CA GLU A 169 0.09 -41.87 24.90
C GLU A 169 -0.04 -42.02 26.42
N LEU A 170 -0.15 -40.93 27.20
CA LEU A 170 -0.45 -40.97 28.63
C LEU A 170 -1.83 -41.55 28.89
N ALA A 171 -2.85 -41.11 28.12
CA ALA A 171 -4.24 -41.60 28.29
C ALA A 171 -4.36 -43.10 27.97
N ASP A 172 -3.61 -43.59 26.98
CA ASP A 172 -3.55 -45.02 26.59
C ASP A 172 -2.70 -45.87 27.56
N GLY A 173 -2.04 -45.25 28.54
CA GLY A 173 -1.11 -45.94 29.45
C GLY A 173 0.17 -46.45 28.78
N LYS A 174 0.53 -45.93 27.59
CA LYS A 174 1.73 -46.32 26.85
C LYS A 174 3.01 -45.70 27.42
N ILE A 175 2.88 -44.54 28.04
CA ILE A 175 3.95 -43.85 28.74
C ILE A 175 3.51 -43.46 30.14
N GLU A 176 4.45 -43.39 31.08
CA GLU A 176 4.19 -42.93 32.43
C GLU A 176 4.30 -41.39 32.53
N GLY A 177 3.46 -40.78 33.36
CA GLY A 177 3.48 -39.35 33.63
C GLY A 177 4.64 -38.97 34.56
N THR A 178 5.80 -38.63 34.00
CA THR A 178 6.94 -38.15 34.78
C THR A 178 6.92 -36.63 34.93
N PRO A 179 7.55 -36.07 36.01
CA PRO A 179 7.68 -34.62 36.17
C PRO A 179 8.31 -33.94 34.93
N GLU A 180 9.29 -34.59 34.33
CA GLU A 180 10.01 -34.07 33.12
C GLU A 180 9.04 -33.95 31.94
N LEU A 181 8.16 -34.93 31.75
CA LEU A 181 7.14 -34.91 30.69
C LEU A 181 6.13 -33.78 30.91
N TYR A 182 5.63 -33.62 32.15
CA TYR A 182 4.72 -32.52 32.47
C TYR A 182 5.42 -31.14 32.27
N LEU A 183 6.66 -31.00 32.70
CA LEU A 183 7.45 -29.78 32.46
C LEU A 183 7.66 -29.50 30.97
N ARG A 184 7.79 -30.56 30.15
CA ARG A 184 7.88 -30.40 28.67
C ARG A 184 6.56 -29.88 28.10
N LEU A 185 5.42 -30.44 28.51
CA LEU A 185 4.09 -29.97 28.09
C LEU A 185 3.85 -28.52 28.51
N ILE A 186 4.20 -28.15 29.75
CA ILE A 186 4.13 -26.77 30.23
C ILE A 186 5.00 -25.83 29.39
N ARG A 187 6.21 -26.23 29.00
CA ARG A 187 7.09 -25.43 28.11
C ARG A 187 6.44 -25.20 26.75
N GLU A 188 5.82 -26.23 26.16
CA GLU A 188 5.12 -26.07 24.86
C GLU A 188 3.88 -25.17 24.98
N THR A 189 3.12 -25.28 26.08
CA THR A 189 1.99 -24.37 26.33
C THR A 189 2.45 -22.91 26.45
N ARG A 190 3.49 -22.64 27.25
CA ARG A 190 4.07 -21.29 27.38
C ARG A 190 4.66 -20.76 26.08
N ARG A 191 5.16 -21.65 25.21
CA ARG A 191 5.61 -21.27 23.86
C ARG A 191 4.44 -20.82 22.99
N LEU A 192 3.29 -21.52 23.03
CA LEU A 192 2.06 -21.14 22.33
C LEU A 192 1.50 -19.80 22.83
N GLU A 193 1.46 -19.59 24.14
CA GLU A 193 1.03 -18.31 24.72
C GLU A 193 1.88 -17.13 24.21
N ARG A 194 3.21 -17.30 24.23
CA ARG A 194 4.13 -16.28 23.68
C ARG A 194 3.92 -16.04 22.20
N LEU A 195 3.72 -17.09 21.41
CA LEU A 195 3.47 -17.00 19.97
C LEU A 195 2.20 -16.18 19.68
N ILE A 196 1.12 -16.46 20.42
CA ILE A 196 -0.16 -15.74 20.28
C ILE A 196 0.02 -14.26 20.67
N HIS A 197 0.73 -13.99 21.77
CA HIS A 197 1.00 -12.63 22.24
C HIS A 197 1.84 -11.84 21.22
N ASP A 198 2.96 -12.41 20.76
CA ASP A 198 3.84 -11.79 19.77
C ASP A 198 3.10 -11.46 18.47
N LEU A 199 2.21 -12.39 18.06
CA LEU A 199 1.38 -12.17 16.88
C LEU A 199 0.39 -11.02 17.05
N GLN A 200 -0.29 -10.95 18.20
CA GLN A 200 -1.22 -9.85 18.47
C GLN A 200 -0.50 -8.49 18.44
N GLU A 201 0.69 -8.42 19.03
CA GLU A 201 1.51 -7.21 19.02
C GLU A 201 1.97 -6.84 17.61
N LEU A 202 2.44 -7.81 16.83
CA LEU A 202 2.84 -7.59 15.44
C LEU A 202 1.65 -7.14 14.57
N SER A 203 0.50 -7.79 14.72
CA SER A 203 -0.72 -7.44 13.98
C SER A 203 -1.18 -6.01 14.28
N LYS A 204 -1.15 -5.58 15.57
CA LYS A 204 -1.46 -4.21 15.97
C LYS A 204 -0.47 -3.20 15.36
N ALA A 205 0.83 -3.55 15.40
CA ALA A 205 1.90 -2.70 14.88
C ALA A 205 1.82 -2.52 13.35
N GLU A 206 1.46 -3.56 12.61
CA GLU A 206 1.30 -3.52 11.15
C GLU A 206 0.03 -2.80 10.69
N ALA A 207 -1.06 -3.00 11.42
CA ALA A 207 -2.32 -2.31 11.15
C ALA A 207 -2.31 -0.81 11.53
N GLY A 208 -1.21 -0.32 12.13
CA GLY A 208 -1.11 1.06 12.60
C GLY A 208 -1.93 1.35 13.87
N TYR A 209 -2.45 0.32 14.53
CA TYR A 209 -3.21 0.47 15.78
C TYR A 209 -2.32 0.53 17.03
N LEU A 210 -1.01 0.38 16.87
CA LEU A 210 -0.08 0.52 17.98
C LEU A 210 0.21 2.01 18.20
N SER A 211 -0.33 2.57 19.25
CA SER A 211 0.01 3.94 19.66
C SER A 211 1.43 3.97 20.26
N ILE A 212 2.27 4.87 19.76
CA ILE A 212 3.60 5.16 20.29
C ILE A 212 3.49 6.41 21.17
N ASN A 213 3.76 6.25 22.45
CA ASN A 213 3.77 7.37 23.41
C ASN A 213 5.21 7.87 23.61
N SER A 214 5.73 8.58 22.59
CA SER A 214 7.09 9.11 22.64
C SER A 214 7.22 10.23 23.68
N GLN A 215 8.21 10.10 24.55
CA GLN A 215 8.56 11.07 25.57
C GLN A 215 10.08 11.14 25.74
N SER A 216 10.56 12.16 26.46
CA SER A 216 11.97 12.24 26.78
C SER A 216 12.39 11.08 27.69
N LEU A 217 13.25 10.19 27.19
CA LEU A 217 13.66 8.96 27.85
C LEU A 217 15.17 8.99 28.14
N ASN A 218 15.53 8.78 29.40
CA ASN A 218 16.93 8.52 29.80
C ASN A 218 17.27 7.05 29.47
N LEU A 219 18.07 6.86 28.42
CA LEU A 219 18.46 5.53 27.97
C LEU A 219 19.39 4.82 28.94
N TYR A 220 20.30 5.54 29.61
CA TYR A 220 21.23 4.92 30.54
C TYR A 220 20.49 4.15 31.64
N SER A 221 19.50 4.79 32.28
CA SER A 221 18.72 4.14 33.35
C SER A 221 17.93 2.92 32.88
N LEU A 222 17.40 2.94 31.64
CA LEU A 222 16.70 1.80 31.06
C LEU A 222 17.67 0.66 30.74
N LEU A 223 18.79 0.96 30.09
CA LEU A 223 19.80 -0.04 29.72
C LEU A 223 20.42 -0.69 30.94
N ASP A 224 20.80 0.09 31.97
CA ASP A 224 21.36 -0.41 33.21
C ASP A 224 20.40 -1.36 33.93
N SER A 225 19.14 -0.93 34.10
CA SER A 225 18.11 -1.77 34.71
C SER A 225 17.89 -3.10 33.96
N LEU A 226 17.88 -3.06 32.61
CA LEU A 226 17.70 -4.26 31.80
C LEU A 226 18.92 -5.18 31.86
N VAL A 227 20.12 -4.63 31.73
CA VAL A 227 21.36 -5.40 31.77
C VAL A 227 21.50 -6.12 33.13
N ASN A 228 21.25 -5.42 34.25
CA ASN A 228 21.27 -6.03 35.57
C ASN A 228 20.21 -7.15 35.72
N ARG A 229 18.97 -6.89 35.28
CA ARG A 229 17.89 -7.90 35.32
C ARG A 229 18.22 -9.16 34.52
N PHE A 230 18.85 -9.04 33.36
CA PHE A 230 19.28 -10.20 32.58
C PHE A 230 20.53 -10.86 33.15
N ALA A 231 21.50 -10.10 33.69
CA ALA A 231 22.69 -10.63 34.33
C ALA A 231 22.34 -11.54 35.51
N ASP A 232 21.35 -11.15 36.34
CA ASP A 232 20.86 -11.94 37.48
C ASP A 232 20.22 -13.28 37.08
N GLN A 233 19.83 -13.43 35.80
CA GLN A 233 19.21 -14.64 35.25
C GLN A 233 20.22 -15.57 34.57
N LEU A 234 21.45 -15.11 34.34
CA LEU A 234 22.49 -15.91 33.70
C LEU A 234 23.11 -16.89 34.71
N LEU A 235 23.44 -18.08 34.23
CA LEU A 235 24.18 -19.06 35.00
C LEU A 235 25.64 -18.58 35.16
N GLU A 236 26.32 -19.04 36.20
CA GLU A 236 27.73 -18.70 36.45
C GLU A 236 28.67 -19.08 35.28
N GLU A 237 28.33 -20.14 34.54
CA GLU A 237 29.06 -20.61 33.36
C GLU A 237 28.56 -19.98 32.05
N GLY A 238 27.54 -19.10 32.08
CA GLY A 238 26.94 -18.43 30.92
C GLY A 238 27.79 -17.27 30.38
N PRO A 239 27.30 -16.59 29.31
CA PRO A 239 28.00 -15.44 28.75
C PRO A 239 28.02 -14.28 29.74
N SER A 240 29.13 -13.50 29.76
CA SER A 240 29.20 -12.25 30.53
C SER A 240 28.37 -11.16 29.82
N LEU A 241 27.60 -10.39 30.58
CA LEU A 241 26.80 -9.27 30.04
C LEU A 241 27.38 -7.95 30.51
N VAL A 242 27.77 -7.07 29.55
CA VAL A 242 28.48 -5.81 29.82
C VAL A 242 27.74 -4.62 29.23
N LEU A 243 27.52 -3.58 30.02
CA LEU A 243 26.99 -2.30 29.55
C LEU A 243 28.15 -1.32 29.27
N LYS A 244 28.18 -0.77 28.05
CA LYS A 244 29.08 0.32 27.62
C LYS A 244 28.26 1.53 27.20
N CYS A 245 27.70 2.25 28.15
CA CYS A 245 26.86 3.40 27.91
C CYS A 245 27.40 4.59 28.70
N PRO A 246 27.71 5.74 28.06
CA PRO A 246 28.05 6.96 28.78
C PRO A 246 26.87 7.45 29.62
N GLU A 247 27.12 7.88 30.85
CA GLU A 247 26.10 8.45 31.76
C GLU A 247 25.55 9.79 31.25
N ASP A 248 26.35 10.53 30.50
CA ASP A 248 26.03 11.83 29.87
C ASP A 248 25.38 11.73 28.51
N LEU A 249 24.89 10.51 28.12
CA LEU A 249 24.20 10.32 26.88
C LEU A 249 22.94 11.19 26.84
N PRO A 250 22.70 11.96 25.75
CA PRO A 250 21.49 12.78 25.66
C PRO A 250 20.23 11.90 25.70
N PRO A 251 19.14 12.42 26.29
CA PRO A 251 17.85 11.69 26.24
C PRO A 251 17.41 11.46 24.80
N VAL A 252 16.60 10.45 24.60
CA VAL A 252 15.96 10.17 23.31
C VAL A 252 14.48 10.47 23.38
N PHE A 253 13.88 10.80 22.25
CA PHE A 253 12.42 10.96 22.15
C PHE A 253 11.83 9.63 21.69
N ALA A 254 11.38 8.81 22.66
CA ALA A 254 10.97 7.43 22.42
C ALA A 254 9.92 6.96 23.44
N ASP A 255 9.21 5.90 23.09
CA ASP A 255 8.32 5.18 24.00
C ASP A 255 9.13 4.19 24.85
N ARG A 256 9.08 4.36 26.18
CA ARG A 256 9.85 3.54 27.14
C ARG A 256 9.53 2.05 27.00
N ASP A 257 8.25 1.69 27.01
CA ASP A 257 7.81 0.29 27.02
C ASP A 257 8.16 -0.40 25.69
N ARG A 258 8.02 0.31 24.58
CA ARG A 258 8.40 -0.20 23.26
C ARG A 258 9.91 -0.30 23.09
N THR A 259 10.67 0.64 23.63
CA THR A 259 12.14 0.56 23.64
C THR A 259 12.63 -0.60 24.51
N GLU A 260 12.01 -0.81 25.69
CA GLU A 260 12.28 -1.99 26.51
C GLU A 260 11.96 -3.30 25.75
N GLN A 261 10.84 -3.37 25.07
CA GLN A 261 10.44 -4.54 24.26
C GLN A 261 11.44 -4.85 23.14
N ILE A 262 11.97 -3.82 22.43
CA ILE A 262 13.02 -3.99 21.43
C ILE A 262 14.26 -4.62 22.09
N LEU A 263 14.72 -4.05 23.20
CA LEU A 263 15.91 -4.52 23.91
C LEU A 263 15.75 -5.94 24.46
N VAL A 264 14.59 -6.28 25.00
CA VAL A 264 14.28 -7.63 25.47
C VAL A 264 14.36 -8.65 24.34
N ASN A 265 13.87 -8.30 23.15
CA ASN A 265 13.95 -9.18 21.97
C ASN A 265 15.42 -9.37 21.52
N LEU A 266 16.21 -8.29 21.47
CA LEU A 266 17.61 -8.37 21.04
C LEU A 266 18.49 -9.07 22.08
N LEU A 267 18.37 -8.72 23.36
CA LEU A 267 19.09 -9.39 24.45
C LEU A 267 18.72 -10.86 24.61
N GLY A 268 17.42 -11.17 24.51
CA GLY A 268 16.94 -12.55 24.55
C GLY A 268 17.52 -13.42 23.42
N ASN A 269 17.71 -12.84 22.23
CA ASN A 269 18.38 -13.55 21.14
C ASN A 269 19.88 -13.68 21.42
N ALA A 270 20.57 -12.63 21.84
CA ALA A 270 22.00 -12.67 22.16
C ALA A 270 22.30 -13.76 23.21
N ILE A 271 21.52 -13.81 24.30
CA ILE A 271 21.68 -14.83 25.36
C ILE A 271 21.40 -16.24 24.83
N ARG A 272 20.40 -16.39 24.00
CA ARG A 272 20.02 -17.71 23.44
C ARG A 272 21.10 -18.31 22.55
N TYR A 273 21.76 -17.47 21.75
CA TYR A 273 22.72 -17.94 20.75
C TYR A 273 24.17 -17.81 21.18
N THR A 274 24.42 -17.41 22.43
CA THR A 274 25.75 -17.35 23.05
C THR A 274 25.79 -18.29 24.26
N GLU A 275 26.36 -19.48 24.09
CA GLU A 275 26.51 -20.44 25.19
C GLU A 275 27.58 -20.01 26.18
N ALA A 276 28.70 -19.49 25.67
CA ALA A 276 29.82 -18.95 26.46
C ALA A 276 30.45 -17.76 25.72
N GLY A 277 31.07 -16.83 26.49
CA GLY A 277 31.70 -15.64 25.92
C GLY A 277 31.12 -14.35 26.47
N SER A 278 30.80 -13.37 25.62
CA SER A 278 30.33 -12.06 26.09
C SER A 278 29.21 -11.48 25.23
N ILE A 279 28.33 -10.74 25.90
CA ILE A 279 27.29 -9.92 25.27
C ILE A 279 27.55 -8.48 25.71
N THR A 280 27.72 -7.57 24.77
CA THR A 280 27.98 -6.16 25.05
C THR A 280 26.82 -5.31 24.54
N VAL A 281 26.22 -4.54 25.45
CA VAL A 281 25.25 -3.48 25.10
C VAL A 281 25.99 -2.15 25.07
N LYS A 282 25.96 -1.47 23.92
CA LYS A 282 26.61 -0.16 23.75
C LYS A 282 25.62 0.86 23.28
N ALA A 283 25.70 2.10 23.82
CA ALA A 283 24.95 3.22 23.29
C ALA A 283 25.88 4.39 22.97
N SER A 284 25.62 5.11 21.89
CA SER A 284 26.41 6.27 21.46
C SER A 284 25.57 7.21 20.59
N LYS A 285 25.81 8.53 20.71
CA LYS A 285 25.20 9.54 19.84
C LYS A 285 25.91 9.57 18.49
N LEU A 286 25.12 9.56 17.41
CA LEU A 286 25.63 9.79 16.06
C LEU A 286 24.66 10.71 15.30
N GLY A 287 25.07 11.95 15.12
CA GLY A 287 24.20 12.99 14.52
C GLY A 287 22.95 13.26 15.36
N ASN A 288 21.79 13.19 14.73
CA ASN A 288 20.49 13.41 15.37
C ASN A 288 19.88 12.16 15.99
N TYR A 289 20.65 11.07 16.06
CA TYR A 289 20.19 9.79 16.59
C TYR A 289 21.12 9.29 17.69
N VAL A 290 20.55 8.55 18.61
CA VAL A 290 21.30 7.69 19.52
C VAL A 290 21.19 6.26 19.00
N TRP A 291 22.34 5.64 18.76
CA TRP A 291 22.46 4.26 18.33
C TRP A 291 22.70 3.37 19.54
N ILE A 292 21.92 2.30 19.62
CA ILE A 292 22.05 1.25 20.62
C ILE A 292 22.43 -0.03 19.88
N SER A 293 23.48 -0.72 20.32
CA SER A 293 23.92 -1.98 19.75
C SER A 293 24.01 -3.07 20.82
N VAL A 294 23.57 -4.27 20.46
CA VAL A 294 23.75 -5.49 21.23
C VAL A 294 24.66 -6.39 20.41
N THR A 295 25.88 -6.62 20.89
CA THR A 295 26.91 -7.44 20.27
C THR A 295 27.08 -8.71 21.06
N ASP A 296 26.98 -9.85 20.44
CA ASP A 296 27.22 -11.18 20.99
C ASP A 296 28.43 -11.87 20.34
N THR A 297 29.05 -12.79 21.05
CA THR A 297 30.12 -13.66 20.56
C THR A 297 29.62 -15.08 20.28
N GLY A 298 28.35 -15.21 19.91
CA GLY A 298 27.68 -16.49 19.68
C GLY A 298 27.99 -17.12 18.33
N VAL A 299 27.09 -17.97 17.89
CA VAL A 299 27.25 -18.77 16.64
C VAL A 299 27.28 -17.92 15.37
N GLY A 300 26.81 -16.67 15.43
CA GLY A 300 26.71 -15.81 14.25
C GLY A 300 25.63 -16.25 13.24
N ILE A 301 25.53 -15.51 12.12
CA ILE A 301 24.52 -15.71 11.08
C ILE A 301 25.23 -15.79 9.73
N ALA A 302 24.82 -16.73 8.88
CA ALA A 302 25.35 -16.88 7.52
C ALA A 302 24.93 -15.67 6.65
N LYS A 303 25.77 -15.26 5.70
CA LYS A 303 25.51 -14.09 4.85
C LYS A 303 24.24 -14.21 4.03
N GLU A 304 23.91 -15.43 3.59
CA GLU A 304 22.71 -15.76 2.84
C GLU A 304 21.43 -15.56 3.66
N ASP A 305 21.52 -15.68 4.97
CA ASP A 305 20.39 -15.56 5.90
C ASP A 305 20.11 -14.12 6.34
N LEU A 306 21.13 -13.24 6.31
CA LEU A 306 21.01 -11.86 6.78
C LEU A 306 19.82 -11.06 6.19
N PRO A 307 19.45 -11.21 4.91
CA PRO A 307 18.29 -10.52 4.35
C PRO A 307 16.96 -10.94 4.99
N TYR A 308 16.87 -12.14 5.53
CA TYR A 308 15.63 -12.78 5.96
C TYR A 308 15.41 -12.77 7.47
N ILE A 309 16.41 -12.44 8.29
CA ILE A 309 16.34 -12.55 9.78
C ILE A 309 15.26 -11.66 10.41
N PHE A 310 14.82 -10.62 9.71
CA PHE A 310 13.71 -9.74 10.14
C PHE A 310 12.35 -10.18 9.58
N GLU A 311 12.33 -11.24 8.72
CA GLU A 311 11.09 -11.83 8.27
C GLU A 311 10.41 -12.60 9.41
N ARG A 312 9.08 -12.67 9.36
CA ARG A 312 8.28 -13.37 10.37
C ARG A 312 8.56 -14.87 10.32
N PHE A 313 8.63 -15.50 11.48
CA PHE A 313 8.84 -16.94 11.65
C PHE A 313 10.15 -17.47 11.06
N TRP A 314 11.02 -16.58 10.56
CA TRP A 314 12.29 -16.98 9.99
C TRP A 314 13.23 -17.56 11.07
N ARG A 315 13.91 -18.63 10.76
CA ARG A 315 14.85 -19.35 11.62
C ARG A 315 15.90 -20.07 10.77
N ALA A 316 17.18 -19.91 11.11
CA ALA A 316 18.29 -20.51 10.37
C ALA A 316 18.28 -22.06 10.41
N ASP A 317 17.83 -22.68 11.51
CA ASP A 317 17.70 -24.13 11.64
C ASP A 317 16.45 -24.49 12.46
N PRO A 318 15.39 -25.00 11.79
CA PRO A 318 14.16 -25.45 12.47
C PRO A 318 14.39 -26.61 13.42
N SER A 319 15.39 -27.46 13.20
CA SER A 319 15.61 -28.70 13.98
C SER A 319 16.28 -28.45 15.33
N ARG A 320 17.26 -27.54 15.40
CA ARG A 320 17.92 -27.13 16.65
C ARG A 320 17.07 -26.30 17.57
N SER A 321 16.04 -25.70 17.03
CA SER A 321 15.24 -24.66 17.68
C SER A 321 14.07 -25.18 18.51
N SER A 322 13.73 -26.48 18.46
CA SER A 322 12.71 -27.09 19.33
C SER A 322 13.10 -27.00 20.82
N HIS A 323 14.39 -26.97 21.14
CA HIS A 323 14.88 -26.84 22.52
C HIS A 323 15.05 -25.39 22.98
N SER A 324 15.23 -24.43 22.06
CA SER A 324 15.52 -23.02 22.41
C SER A 324 14.31 -22.10 22.54
N GLY A 325 13.11 -22.53 22.17
CA GLY A 325 11.84 -21.88 22.53
C GLY A 325 11.54 -20.51 21.89
N GLY A 326 12.20 -20.09 20.78
CA GLY A 326 11.92 -18.85 20.08
C GLY A 326 10.70 -18.94 19.16
N THR A 327 9.94 -17.84 19.05
CA THR A 327 8.76 -17.72 18.18
C THR A 327 9.11 -17.38 16.72
N GLY A 328 10.32 -16.83 16.47
CA GLY A 328 10.69 -16.32 15.15
C GLY A 328 10.03 -14.97 14.79
N ILE A 329 9.28 -14.38 15.74
CA ILE A 329 8.57 -13.09 15.51
C ILE A 329 9.32 -11.92 16.18
N GLY A 330 10.13 -12.17 17.21
CA GLY A 330 10.72 -11.12 18.04
C GLY A 330 11.56 -10.09 17.27
N LEU A 331 12.37 -10.50 16.26
CA LEU A 331 13.13 -9.56 15.42
C LEU A 331 12.22 -8.76 14.49
N ALA A 332 11.17 -9.35 13.94
CA ALA A 332 10.18 -8.64 13.14
C ALA A 332 9.43 -7.56 13.97
N ILE A 333 9.06 -7.91 15.22
CA ILE A 333 8.50 -6.93 16.18
C ILE A 333 9.51 -5.82 16.47
N ALA A 334 10.76 -6.15 16.79
CA ALA A 334 11.80 -5.17 17.08
C ALA A 334 11.98 -4.19 15.92
N ARG A 335 12.10 -4.68 14.69
CA ARG A 335 12.18 -3.84 13.47
C ARG A 335 10.99 -2.90 13.37
N ARG A 336 9.77 -3.44 13.51
CA ARG A 336 8.56 -2.63 13.37
C ARG A 336 8.44 -1.55 14.46
N LEU A 337 8.80 -1.87 15.70
CA LEU A 337 8.80 -0.92 16.81
C LEU A 337 9.84 0.20 16.65
N VAL A 338 11.01 -0.12 16.10
CA VAL A 338 12.04 0.87 15.74
C VAL A 338 11.54 1.80 14.65
N GLU A 339 10.96 1.26 13.57
CA GLU A 339 10.40 2.03 12.45
C GLU A 339 9.28 2.98 12.92
N LEU A 340 8.38 2.51 13.78
CA LEU A 340 7.28 3.32 14.33
C LEU A 340 7.77 4.46 15.23
N GLN A 341 8.97 4.35 15.80
CA GLN A 341 9.63 5.41 16.58
C GLN A 341 10.56 6.30 15.71
N GLY A 342 10.52 6.16 14.38
CA GLY A 342 11.33 6.97 13.46
C GLY A 342 12.81 6.59 13.42
N GLY A 343 13.16 5.39 13.90
CA GLY A 343 14.50 4.83 13.90
C GLY A 343 14.79 3.88 12.75
N GLN A 344 15.97 3.29 12.77
CA GLN A 344 16.43 2.25 11.85
C GLN A 344 17.07 1.12 12.65
N ILE A 345 16.92 -0.13 12.17
CA ILE A 345 17.59 -1.31 12.72
C ILE A 345 18.52 -1.92 11.68
N LYS A 346 19.68 -2.40 12.11
CA LYS A 346 20.71 -3.03 11.27
C LYS A 346 21.28 -4.25 11.96
N VAL A 347 21.89 -5.14 11.18
CA VAL A 347 22.58 -6.31 11.65
C VAL A 347 23.93 -6.44 10.93
N GLU A 348 24.95 -6.81 11.66
CA GLU A 348 26.25 -7.23 11.15
C GLU A 348 26.58 -8.54 11.83
N SER A 349 26.92 -9.59 11.06
CA SER A 349 27.21 -10.91 11.62
C SER A 349 28.13 -11.69 10.71
N GLU A 350 28.94 -12.56 11.33
CA GLU A 350 29.75 -13.54 10.64
C GLU A 350 29.63 -14.88 11.38
N LEU A 351 29.39 -15.94 10.61
CA LEU A 351 29.20 -17.28 11.17
C LEU A 351 30.44 -17.70 11.99
N GLY A 352 30.22 -18.12 13.23
CA GLY A 352 31.28 -18.49 14.20
C GLY A 352 31.94 -17.33 14.92
N LYS A 353 31.57 -16.07 14.65
CA LYS A 353 32.15 -14.89 15.31
C LYS A 353 31.15 -14.08 16.14
N GLY A 354 29.86 -14.36 15.98
CA GLY A 354 28.79 -13.66 16.64
C GLY A 354 28.07 -12.64 15.77
N SER A 355 27.17 -11.85 16.39
CA SER A 355 26.33 -10.89 15.72
C SER A 355 26.31 -9.55 16.46
N THR A 356 26.06 -8.47 15.72
CA THR A 356 25.80 -7.14 16.25
C THR A 356 24.47 -6.62 15.67
N PHE A 357 23.48 -6.51 16.51
CA PHE A 357 22.22 -5.85 16.19
C PHE A 357 22.26 -4.40 16.69
N SER A 358 22.02 -3.47 15.81
CA SER A 358 22.05 -2.03 16.13
C SER A 358 20.75 -1.36 15.70
N PHE A 359 20.20 -0.52 16.58
CA PHE A 359 19.03 0.30 16.23
C PHE A 359 19.23 1.74 16.70
N SER A 360 18.51 2.66 16.05
CA SER A 360 18.58 4.08 16.35
C SER A 360 17.26 4.62 16.88
N LEU A 361 17.34 5.61 17.74
CA LEU A 361 16.21 6.42 18.21
C LEU A 361 16.54 7.90 18.02
N PRO A 362 15.55 8.76 17.71
CA PRO A 362 15.77 10.22 17.61
C PRO A 362 16.31 10.77 18.93
N ALA A 363 17.38 11.58 18.87
CA ALA A 363 17.86 12.33 20.02
C ALA A 363 16.84 13.39 20.42
N GLY A 364 16.60 13.51 21.75
CA GLY A 364 15.67 14.49 22.32
C GLY A 364 16.26 15.89 22.40
#